data_b2628b1e092318ae730f6a29fe13f2c7
#
_entry.id   b2628b1e092318ae730f6a29fe13f2c7
#
_cell.length_a   1.000
_cell.length_b   1.000
_cell.length_c   1.000
_cell.angle_alpha   90.00
_cell.angle_beta   90.00
_cell.angle_gamma   90.00
#
_symmetry.space_group_name_H-M   'P 1'
#
loop_
_entity.id
_entity.type
_entity.pdbx_description
1 polymer ?
#
loop_
_entity_poly.entity_id
_entity_poly.type
_entity_poly.pdbx_seq_one_letter_code
_entity_poly.pdbx_strand_id
1 'polypeptide(L)' 'MGDNVIVIALACSECKRRNYSTTKNKQVHREKIELKKYCKWCKRHNTHKETK' A
#
# COMPACT_ATOMS: atom_id res chain seq x y z
N MET A 1 -21.67 -6.53 -0.01
CA MET A 1 -21.56 -5.31 0.56
C MET A 1 -20.21 -5.06 1.14
N GLY A 2 -19.40 -4.68 1.20
CA GLY A 2 -18.12 -4.20 1.58
C GLY A 2 -17.64 -4.45 3.00
N ASP A 3 -18.24 -5.37 3.68
CA ASP A 3 -17.91 -5.59 5.08
C ASP A 3 -16.49 -6.10 5.29
N ASN A 4 -15.91 -6.70 4.27
CA ASN A 4 -14.57 -7.24 4.35
C ASN A 4 -13.54 -6.33 3.72
N VAL A 5 -13.95 -5.14 3.31
CA VAL A 5 -13.06 -4.17 2.69
C VAL A 5 -12.45 -3.29 3.78
N ILE A 6 -11.14 -3.18 3.76
CA ILE A 6 -10.42 -2.34 4.72
C ILE A 6 -9.56 -1.33 3.96
N VAL A 7 -9.35 -0.21 4.61
CA VAL A 7 -8.48 0.83 4.05
C VAL A 7 -7.06 0.57 4.53
N ILE A 8 -6.14 0.58 3.59
CA ILE A 8 -4.72 0.40 3.90
C ILE A 8 -3.93 1.54 3.28
N ALA A 9 -2.76 1.76 3.78
CA ALA A 9 -1.84 2.72 3.21
C ALA A 9 -0.65 1.98 2.62
N LEU A 10 -0.09 2.52 1.56
CA LEU A 10 1.10 1.98 0.93
C LEU A 10 2.26 2.90 1.25
N ALA A 11 3.28 2.36 1.86
CA ALA A 11 4.45 3.12 2.26
C ALA A 11 5.66 2.69 1.43
N CYS A 12 6.43 3.66 1.00
CA CYS A 12 7.67 3.40 0.28
C CYS A 12 8.62 2.59 1.17
N SER A 13 9.23 1.56 0.60
CA SER A 13 10.14 0.71 1.38
C SER A 13 11.47 1.40 1.69
N GLU A 14 11.80 2.45 0.97
CA GLU A 14 13.06 3.15 1.18
C GLU A 14 12.93 4.34 2.10
N CYS A 15 12.04 5.28 1.78
CA CYS A 15 11.87 6.45 2.63
C CYS A 15 10.85 6.22 3.74
N LYS A 16 10.14 5.11 3.69
CA LYS A 16 9.16 4.71 4.70
C LYS A 16 8.06 5.73 4.92
N ARG A 17 7.69 6.42 3.86
CA ARG A 17 6.60 7.39 3.91
C ARG A 17 5.37 6.84 3.23
N ARG A 18 4.22 7.15 3.82
CA ARG A 18 2.95 6.75 3.22
C ARG A 18 2.66 7.65 2.04
N ASN A 19 2.77 7.08 0.84
CA ASN A 19 2.53 7.85 -0.38
C ASN A 19 1.15 7.60 -0.97
N TYR A 20 0.57 6.45 -0.70
CA TYR A 20 -0.68 6.05 -1.31
C TYR A 20 -1.59 5.43 -0.28
N SER A 21 -2.87 5.48 -0.57
CA SER A 21 -3.85 4.75 0.21
C SER A 21 -4.76 4.00 -0.75
N THR A 22 -5.21 2.85 -0.32
CA THR A 22 -6.08 2.03 -1.14
C THR A 22 -6.93 1.16 -0.23
N THR A 23 -7.79 0.38 -0.84
CA THR A 23 -8.61 -0.56 -0.11
C THR A 23 -8.33 -1.97 -0.60
N LYS A 24 -8.54 -2.94 0.25
CA LYS A 24 -8.44 -4.33 -0.16
C LYS A 24 -9.55 -5.13 0.49
N ASN A 25 -9.88 -6.25 -0.15
CA ASN A 25 -10.84 -7.18 0.40
C ASN A 25 -10.10 -8.15 1.32
N LYS A 26 -10.38 -8.08 2.60
CA LYS A 26 -9.71 -8.89 3.60
C LYS A 26 -9.92 -10.38 3.38
N GLN A 27 -11.05 -10.76 2.81
CA GLN A 27 -11.36 -12.15 2.54
C GLN A 27 -10.51 -12.72 1.40
N VAL A 28 -10.27 -11.91 0.38
CA VAL A 28 -9.55 -12.32 -0.82
C VAL A 28 -8.05 -12.12 -0.66
N HIS A 29 -7.67 -11.00 -0.08
CA HIS A 29 -6.27 -10.63 0.07
C HIS A 29 -5.90 -10.60 1.54
N ARG A 30 -5.53 -11.74 2.07
CA ARG A 30 -5.12 -11.85 3.47
C ARG A 30 -3.68 -11.43 3.70
N GLU A 31 -2.88 -11.49 2.65
CA GLU A 31 -1.47 -11.14 2.73
C GLU A 31 -1.28 -9.65 2.51
N LYS A 32 -0.15 -9.16 2.96
CA LYS A 32 0.19 -7.76 2.75
C LYS A 32 0.42 -7.50 1.27
N ILE A 33 -0.08 -6.38 0.80
CA ILE A 33 0.04 -6.01 -0.60
C ILE A 33 1.34 -5.26 -0.81
N GLU A 34 2.05 -5.60 -1.87
CA GLU A 34 3.25 -4.89 -2.29
C GLU A 34 3.06 -4.48 -3.74
N LEU A 35 3.24 -3.19 -4.00
CA LEU A 35 3.07 -2.64 -5.35
C LEU A 35 4.20 -1.67 -5.64
N LYS A 36 4.63 -1.65 -6.89
CA LYS A 36 5.60 -0.65 -7.32
C LYS A 36 4.87 0.63 -7.68
N LYS A 37 5.18 1.69 -6.98
CA LYS A 37 4.60 3.00 -7.23
C LYS A 37 5.71 4.04 -7.25
N TYR A 38 5.46 5.13 -7.95
CA TYR A 38 6.41 6.23 -7.98
C TYR A 38 6.43 6.93 -6.62
N CYS A 39 7.60 7.03 -6.05
CA CYS A 39 7.78 7.75 -4.79
C CYS A 39 8.35 9.14 -5.08
N LYS A 40 7.56 10.16 -4.80
CA LYS A 40 8.00 11.53 -5.05
C LYS A 40 9.12 11.97 -4.12
N TRP A 41 9.26 11.31 -3.00
CA TRP A 41 10.33 11.62 -2.05
C TRP A 41 11.65 11.02 -2.49
N CYS A 42 11.61 9.83 -3.05
CA CYS A 42 12.80 9.17 -3.60
C CYS A 42 13.02 9.54 -5.06
N LYS A 43 12.00 10.13 -5.70
CA LYS A 43 12.00 10.51 -7.11
C LYS A 43 12.27 9.34 -8.03
N ARG A 44 11.69 8.18 -7.70
CA ARG A 44 11.81 6.99 -8.51
C ARG A 44 10.74 5.99 -8.10
N HIS A 45 10.58 4.95 -8.90
CA HIS A 45 9.63 3.90 -8.60
C HIS A 45 10.25 2.95 -7.59
N ASN A 46 9.55 2.75 -6.50
CA ASN A 46 9.97 1.84 -5.43
C ASN A 46 8.83 0.94 -5.04
N THR A 47 9.17 -0.18 -4.42
CA THR A 47 8.17 -1.06 -3.87
C THR A 47 7.51 -0.37 -2.69
N HIS A 48 6.19 -0.32 -2.73
CA HIS A 48 5.39 0.21 -1.64
C HIS A 48 4.69 -0.96 -0.97
N LYS A 49 4.78 -1.01 0.34
CA LYS A 49 4.19 -2.10 1.11
C LYS A 49 3.00 -1.61 1.90
N GLU A 50 2.07 -2.52 2.09
CA GLU A 50 0.89 -2.24 2.91
C GLU A 50 1.30 -1.89 4.33
N THR A 51 0.68 -0.84 4.86
CA THR A 51 0.84 -0.45 6.25
C THR A 51 -0.49 0.07 6.76
N LYS A 52 -0.62 0.14 8.05
CA LYS A 52 -1.84 0.67 8.67
C LYS A 52 -1.71 2.11 9.04
#